data_cc296e3ca23874a5182661784275d9bb
#
_entry.id   cc296e3ca23874a5182661784275d9bb
#
_cell.length_a   1.000
_cell.length_b   1.000
_cell.length_c   1.000
_cell.angle_alpha   90.00
_cell.angle_beta   90.00
_cell.angle_gamma   90.00
#
_symmetry.space_group_name_H-M   'P 1'
#
loop_
_entity.id
_entity.type
_entity.pdbx_description
1 polymer ?
#
loop_
_entity_poly.entity_id
_entity_poly.type
_entity_poly.pdbx_seq_one_letter_code
_entity_poly.pdbx_strand_id
1 'polypeptide(L)'
;MLREKKFLQSNLPSEGETMFNPQTKVLYHLDRVVDFFNDKKVDPINVEIDPSNACNHSCPFCISGHLHLSKYKGTEFFNRQMMSREILMNFAKDISTTQTKSISWTGGGEPTMNPNLKDAINYVKNNSKIEMGMFTNGSMLERFDLFETIVKSLTWIRISLDSGIAKNYNKLRVTNKSNNFDIVLKNIKKLIESKKKFKSDITIGVGFVVSQDNYEEIIDFAKLFKDLDVDYCQYKPEVIQVERNSSANKKDQISSEFWAKKVIRLLSEASEILGKKFQCNSYKLKDLIINKNKKYGREYKQCLGSQFQPCVGADGEVYVCTSHRGHKERSYGNLKDRNFSEIWSDMNKRKCVMDQIENKEKFSMCSQLCKPHESNKVIWNIKKNFNQSGLIDKLKLKSKELERKIVHKNFI
;
A
#
# COMPACT_ATOMS: atom_id res chain seq x y z
N MET A 1 -18.63 0.46 25.63
CA MET A 1 -17.27 0.30 26.20
C MET A 1 -16.87 -1.15 26.44
N LEU A 2 -17.56 -1.95 27.26
CA LEU A 2 -17.17 -3.37 27.48
C LEU A 2 -17.35 -4.26 26.23
N ARG A 3 -18.44 -4.09 25.45
CA ARG A 3 -18.64 -4.80 24.17
C ARG A 3 -17.65 -4.38 23.09
N GLU A 4 -17.29 -3.10 23.02
CA GLU A 4 -16.32 -2.55 22.07
C GLU A 4 -14.90 -3.05 22.39
N LYS A 5 -14.51 -3.10 23.68
CA LYS A 5 -13.25 -3.71 24.11
C LYS A 5 -13.21 -5.21 23.81
N LYS A 6 -14.33 -5.91 24.02
CA LYS A 6 -14.42 -7.35 23.72
C LYS A 6 -14.37 -7.62 22.21
N PHE A 7 -14.97 -6.76 21.36
CA PHE A 7 -14.89 -6.85 19.91
C PHE A 7 -13.47 -6.54 19.42
N LEU A 8 -12.81 -5.50 19.95
CA LEU A 8 -11.42 -5.19 19.64
C LEU A 8 -10.43 -6.29 20.10
N GLN A 9 -10.81 -7.08 21.09
CA GLN A 9 -10.00 -8.19 21.60
C GLN A 9 -10.32 -9.54 20.96
N SER A 10 -11.58 -9.79 20.57
CA SER A 10 -12.06 -11.12 20.12
C SER A 10 -12.34 -11.23 18.63
N ASN A 11 -12.62 -10.13 17.93
CA ASN A 11 -13.03 -10.14 16.50
C ASN A 11 -12.10 -9.34 15.58
N LEU A 12 -11.23 -8.50 16.14
CA LEU A 12 -10.07 -8.07 15.37
C LEU A 12 -8.99 -9.11 15.63
N PRO A 13 -8.44 -9.75 14.60
CA PRO A 13 -7.37 -10.72 14.76
C PRO A 13 -6.31 -10.17 15.71
N SER A 14 -5.79 -11.00 16.60
CA SER A 14 -4.65 -10.62 17.43
C SER A 14 -3.54 -10.07 16.52
N GLU A 15 -2.71 -9.17 17.00
CA GLU A 15 -1.70 -8.48 16.18
C GLU A 15 -0.78 -9.39 15.36
N GLY A 16 -0.79 -10.70 15.65
CA GLY A 16 -0.05 -11.76 14.93
C GLY A 16 -0.85 -12.55 13.89
N GLU A 17 -2.17 -12.33 13.74
CA GLU A 17 -3.03 -13.24 12.96
C GLU A 17 -3.53 -12.64 11.63
N THR A 18 -3.24 -11.38 11.32
CA THR A 18 -3.66 -10.82 10.03
C THR A 18 -2.69 -11.24 8.92
N MET A 19 -3.25 -11.77 7.84
CA MET A 19 -2.55 -12.10 6.58
C MET A 19 -1.61 -10.97 6.10
N PHE A 20 -1.87 -9.72 6.50
CA PHE A 20 -1.19 -8.51 6.04
C PHE A 20 -0.47 -7.74 7.15
N ASN A 21 -0.10 -8.37 8.28
CA ASN A 21 0.56 -7.64 9.36
C ASN A 21 2.00 -7.24 8.97
N PRO A 22 2.29 -5.93 8.77
CA PRO A 22 3.63 -5.48 8.37
C PRO A 22 4.71 -5.73 9.44
N GLN A 23 4.35 -5.82 10.71
CA GLN A 23 5.30 -6.08 11.80
C GLN A 23 5.96 -7.43 11.66
N THR A 24 5.16 -8.46 11.39
CA THR A 24 5.66 -9.82 11.23
C THR A 24 6.39 -10.01 9.91
N LYS A 25 5.98 -9.35 8.84
CA LYS A 25 6.62 -9.48 7.53
C LYS A 25 8.09 -9.08 7.54
N VAL A 26 8.46 -8.01 8.24
CA VAL A 26 9.85 -7.56 8.32
C VAL A 26 10.77 -8.59 8.98
N LEU A 27 10.22 -9.45 9.85
CA LEU A 27 11.00 -10.51 10.52
C LEU A 27 11.51 -11.57 9.54
N TYR A 28 10.88 -11.75 8.38
CA TYR A 28 11.38 -12.67 7.34
C TYR A 28 12.60 -12.15 6.60
N HIS A 29 12.95 -10.88 6.82
CA HIS A 29 14.07 -10.21 6.19
C HIS A 29 15.10 -9.74 7.20
N LEU A 30 15.21 -10.44 8.36
CA LEU A 30 16.13 -10.08 9.45
C LEU A 30 17.59 -10.01 8.99
N ASP A 31 18.02 -10.93 8.14
CA ASP A 31 19.40 -10.90 7.63
C ASP A 31 19.69 -9.59 6.89
N ARG A 32 18.73 -9.09 6.11
CA ARG A 32 18.86 -7.80 5.42
C ARG A 32 18.83 -6.60 6.39
N VAL A 33 18.04 -6.69 7.46
CA VAL A 33 18.01 -5.66 8.51
C VAL A 33 19.34 -5.65 9.27
N VAL A 34 19.91 -6.83 9.58
CA VAL A 34 21.20 -6.99 10.22
C VAL A 34 22.33 -6.45 9.33
N ASP A 35 22.34 -6.80 8.04
CA ASP A 35 23.32 -6.28 7.08
C ASP A 35 23.25 -4.75 6.97
N PHE A 36 22.06 -4.17 6.96
CA PHE A 36 21.86 -2.73 6.96
C PHE A 36 22.47 -2.05 8.21
N PHE A 37 22.29 -2.65 9.41
CA PHE A 37 22.88 -2.11 10.65
C PHE A 37 24.40 -2.32 10.75
N ASN A 38 24.95 -3.18 9.93
CA ASN A 38 26.40 -3.37 9.76
C ASN A 38 26.96 -2.57 8.58
N ASP A 39 26.26 -1.50 8.16
CA ASP A 39 26.65 -0.58 7.07
C ASP A 39 26.91 -1.25 5.71
N LYS A 40 26.32 -2.44 5.50
CA LYS A 40 26.38 -3.11 4.21
C LYS A 40 25.35 -2.53 3.24
N LYS A 41 25.67 -2.53 1.97
CA LYS A 41 24.70 -2.23 0.90
C LYS A 41 23.66 -3.33 0.86
N VAL A 42 22.39 -2.94 0.97
CA VAL A 42 21.25 -3.86 0.89
C VAL A 42 20.24 -3.35 -0.13
N ASP A 43 19.75 -4.24 -0.97
CA ASP A 43 18.66 -3.92 -1.88
C ASP A 43 17.33 -3.83 -1.13
N PRO A 44 16.34 -3.07 -1.64
CA PRO A 44 15.04 -2.96 -0.98
C PRO A 44 14.33 -4.32 -0.88
N ILE A 45 13.48 -4.49 0.11
CA ILE A 45 12.61 -5.65 0.20
C ILE A 45 11.47 -5.51 -0.80
N ASN A 46 10.79 -4.36 -0.81
CA ASN A 46 9.72 -4.06 -1.73
C ASN A 46 9.95 -2.69 -2.39
N VAL A 47 9.78 -2.62 -3.70
CA VAL A 47 9.76 -1.34 -4.43
C VAL A 47 8.32 -1.05 -4.88
N GLU A 48 7.78 0.09 -4.46
CA GLU A 48 6.55 0.59 -5.07
C GLU A 48 6.90 1.40 -6.31
N ILE A 49 6.18 1.16 -7.40
CA ILE A 49 6.38 1.91 -8.64
C ILE A 49 5.05 2.43 -9.17
N ASP A 50 5.06 3.68 -9.61
CA ASP A 50 3.96 4.37 -10.23
C ASP A 50 4.16 4.44 -11.75
N PRO A 51 3.63 3.51 -12.55
CA PRO A 51 3.71 3.63 -14.01
C PRO A 51 3.00 4.87 -14.54
N SER A 52 2.06 5.40 -13.76
CA SER A 52 1.23 6.54 -14.13
C SER A 52 0.79 7.38 -12.94
N ASN A 53 0.94 8.71 -13.03
CA ASN A 53 0.23 9.67 -12.19
C ASN A 53 -1.11 10.09 -12.81
N ALA A 54 -1.34 9.84 -14.10
CA ALA A 54 -2.65 10.00 -14.70
C ALA A 54 -3.62 8.96 -14.15
N CYS A 55 -4.85 9.37 -13.87
CA CYS A 55 -5.93 8.51 -13.42
C CYS A 55 -7.19 8.82 -14.23
N ASN A 56 -7.96 7.79 -14.54
CA ASN A 56 -9.28 7.90 -15.16
C ASN A 56 -10.40 8.11 -14.13
N HIS A 57 -10.06 8.17 -12.84
CA HIS A 57 -10.94 8.54 -11.73
C HIS A 57 -10.47 9.84 -11.08
N SER A 58 -11.39 10.56 -10.45
CA SER A 58 -11.14 11.80 -9.70
C SER A 58 -11.67 11.70 -8.26
N CYS A 59 -11.31 10.63 -7.55
CA CYS A 59 -11.76 10.36 -6.19
C CYS A 59 -11.38 11.49 -5.23
N PRO A 60 -12.33 12.14 -4.53
CA PRO A 60 -12.06 13.28 -3.64
C PRO A 60 -11.15 12.92 -2.46
N PHE A 61 -11.21 11.66 -1.98
CA PHE A 61 -10.40 11.11 -0.88
C PHE A 61 -9.06 10.51 -1.32
N CYS A 62 -8.65 10.69 -2.59
CA CYS A 62 -7.43 10.10 -3.11
C CYS A 62 -6.18 10.62 -2.38
N ILE A 63 -5.43 9.72 -1.75
CA ILE A 63 -4.19 10.05 -1.04
C ILE A 63 -3.13 10.67 -1.95
N SER A 64 -3.14 10.34 -3.23
CA SER A 64 -2.23 10.89 -4.26
C SER A 64 -2.89 11.95 -5.14
N GLY A 65 -4.06 12.45 -4.73
CA GLY A 65 -4.86 13.41 -5.52
C GLY A 65 -4.11 14.68 -5.91
N HIS A 66 -3.15 15.12 -5.10
CA HIS A 66 -2.29 16.28 -5.38
C HIS A 66 -1.50 16.15 -6.69
N LEU A 67 -1.24 14.93 -7.16
CA LEU A 67 -0.52 14.68 -8.40
C LEU A 67 -1.40 14.80 -9.66
N HIS A 68 -2.73 14.62 -9.55
CA HIS A 68 -3.56 14.48 -10.75
C HIS A 68 -4.96 15.13 -10.69
N LEU A 69 -5.47 15.51 -9.51
CA LEU A 69 -6.77 16.13 -9.42
C LEU A 69 -6.71 17.61 -9.88
N SER A 70 -7.70 18.04 -10.66
CA SER A 70 -7.73 19.37 -11.27
C SER A 70 -7.63 20.53 -10.29
N LYS A 71 -8.11 20.34 -9.03
CA LYS A 71 -8.00 21.35 -7.97
C LYS A 71 -6.55 21.69 -7.57
N TYR A 72 -5.59 20.84 -7.93
CA TYR A 72 -4.17 21.07 -7.67
C TYR A 72 -3.39 21.54 -8.91
N LYS A 73 -4.06 21.74 -10.04
CA LYS A 73 -3.43 22.25 -11.27
C LYS A 73 -2.77 23.61 -11.00
N GLY A 74 -1.52 23.75 -11.39
CA GLY A 74 -0.71 24.95 -11.12
C GLY A 74 0.09 24.92 -9.84
N THR A 75 -0.06 23.91 -8.99
CA THR A 75 0.84 23.68 -7.85
C THR A 75 2.10 22.92 -8.28
N GLU A 76 3.18 23.06 -7.52
CA GLU A 76 4.45 22.33 -7.75
C GLU A 76 4.29 20.80 -7.71
N PHE A 77 3.26 20.27 -7.04
CA PHE A 77 2.99 18.86 -6.91
C PHE A 77 2.21 18.25 -8.07
N PHE A 78 1.49 19.10 -8.84
CA PHE A 78 0.65 18.59 -9.92
C PHE A 78 1.51 18.06 -11.07
N ASN A 79 1.44 16.73 -11.27
CA ASN A 79 2.27 16.05 -12.25
C ASN A 79 1.51 14.86 -12.85
N ARG A 80 0.53 15.15 -13.70
CA ARG A 80 -0.34 14.16 -14.35
C ARG A 80 0.33 13.55 -15.59
N GLN A 81 1.41 12.80 -15.37
CA GLN A 81 2.14 12.15 -16.46
C GLN A 81 2.14 10.62 -16.34
N MET A 82 2.53 9.95 -17.39
CA MET A 82 2.84 8.51 -17.43
C MET A 82 4.35 8.34 -17.63
N MET A 83 4.93 7.33 -17.00
CA MET A 83 6.31 6.93 -17.23
C MET A 83 6.46 6.51 -18.71
N SER A 84 7.49 7.01 -19.38
CA SER A 84 7.77 6.62 -20.77
C SER A 84 8.10 5.12 -20.86
N ARG A 85 7.92 4.55 -22.05
CA ARG A 85 8.28 3.15 -22.31
C ARG A 85 9.75 2.88 -21.98
N GLU A 86 10.61 3.79 -22.38
CA GLU A 86 12.05 3.69 -22.17
C GLU A 86 12.41 3.60 -20.68
N ILE A 87 11.93 4.56 -19.87
CA ILE A 87 12.21 4.60 -18.43
C ILE A 87 11.62 3.36 -17.74
N LEU A 88 10.37 3.00 -18.07
CA LEU A 88 9.70 1.85 -17.44
C LEU A 88 10.40 0.54 -17.76
N MET A 89 10.84 0.34 -19.02
CA MET A 89 11.55 -0.86 -19.43
C MET A 89 12.98 -0.89 -18.90
N ASN A 90 13.68 0.24 -18.83
CA ASN A 90 15.00 0.32 -18.22
C ASN A 90 14.93 -0.01 -16.72
N PHE A 91 13.93 0.52 -16.03
CA PHE A 91 13.66 0.12 -14.65
C PHE A 91 13.40 -1.40 -14.53
N ALA A 92 12.53 -1.96 -15.37
CA ALA A 92 12.21 -3.39 -15.33
C ALA A 92 13.45 -4.26 -15.57
N LYS A 93 14.33 -3.86 -16.49
CA LYS A 93 15.60 -4.55 -16.76
C LYS A 93 16.53 -4.47 -15.55
N ASP A 94 16.77 -3.29 -15.04
CA ASP A 94 17.72 -3.04 -13.96
C ASP A 94 17.26 -3.69 -12.64
N ILE A 95 16.01 -3.49 -12.23
CA ILE A 95 15.49 -4.09 -10.99
C ILE A 95 15.57 -5.62 -11.00
N SER A 96 15.43 -6.25 -12.19
CA SER A 96 15.52 -7.70 -12.36
C SER A 96 16.91 -8.26 -12.06
N THR A 97 17.95 -7.43 -12.04
CA THR A 97 19.32 -7.82 -11.67
C THR A 97 19.62 -7.68 -10.19
N THR A 98 18.74 -7.03 -9.42
CA THR A 98 18.93 -6.77 -7.99
C THR A 98 18.44 -7.93 -7.12
N GLN A 99 18.73 -7.85 -5.80
CA GLN A 99 18.21 -8.77 -4.80
C GLN A 99 16.85 -8.33 -4.22
N THR A 100 16.16 -7.39 -4.86
CA THR A 100 14.80 -6.97 -4.49
C THR A 100 13.87 -8.16 -4.42
N LYS A 101 13.00 -8.22 -3.42
CA LYS A 101 12.11 -9.37 -3.20
C LYS A 101 10.76 -9.19 -3.86
N SER A 102 10.26 -7.96 -3.92
CA SER A 102 8.96 -7.71 -4.52
C SER A 102 8.85 -6.31 -5.15
N ILE A 103 7.92 -6.21 -6.11
CA ILE A 103 7.48 -4.95 -6.72
C ILE A 103 5.97 -4.82 -6.49
N SER A 104 5.55 -3.63 -6.05
CA SER A 104 4.13 -3.26 -6.01
C SER A 104 3.85 -2.25 -7.14
N TRP A 105 3.16 -2.70 -8.18
CA TRP A 105 2.64 -1.82 -9.23
C TRP A 105 1.48 -1.03 -8.66
N THR A 106 1.69 0.26 -8.48
CA THR A 106 0.71 1.16 -7.86
C THR A 106 0.60 2.44 -8.69
N GLY A 107 0.24 3.55 -8.11
CA GLY A 107 0.24 4.80 -8.85
C GLY A 107 -0.02 5.99 -7.96
N GLY A 108 0.61 7.09 -8.32
CA GLY A 108 0.08 8.40 -8.03
C GLY A 108 -1.29 8.58 -8.71
N GLY A 109 -1.51 7.82 -9.80
CA GLY A 109 -2.76 7.65 -10.53
C GLY A 109 -3.20 6.20 -10.66
N GLU A 110 -3.62 5.78 -11.86
CA GLU A 110 -4.00 4.40 -12.17
C GLU A 110 -2.90 3.71 -12.99
N PRO A 111 -2.26 2.64 -12.47
CA PRO A 111 -1.15 1.99 -13.17
C PRO A 111 -1.55 1.41 -14.53
N THR A 112 -2.77 0.89 -14.66
CA THR A 112 -3.27 0.30 -15.90
C THR A 112 -3.60 1.33 -17.00
N MET A 113 -3.39 2.62 -16.74
CA MET A 113 -3.40 3.63 -17.79
C MET A 113 -2.14 3.64 -18.64
N ASN A 114 -1.01 3.16 -18.11
CA ASN A 114 0.24 3.09 -18.87
C ASN A 114 0.18 1.92 -19.85
N PRO A 115 0.24 2.16 -21.19
CA PRO A 115 0.14 1.11 -22.20
C PRO A 115 1.32 0.13 -22.17
N ASN A 116 2.44 0.51 -21.58
CA ASN A 116 3.65 -0.30 -21.53
C ASN A 116 3.75 -1.18 -20.27
N LEU A 117 2.75 -1.12 -19.38
CA LEU A 117 2.76 -1.87 -18.11
C LEU A 117 2.83 -3.38 -18.33
N LYS A 118 2.11 -3.90 -19.34
CA LYS A 118 2.10 -5.32 -19.72
C LYS A 118 3.52 -5.83 -20.05
N ASP A 119 4.25 -5.05 -20.85
CA ASP A 119 5.63 -5.39 -21.25
C ASP A 119 6.57 -5.43 -20.04
N ALA A 120 6.47 -4.44 -19.16
CA ALA A 120 7.30 -4.35 -17.96
C ALA A 120 7.03 -5.52 -16.99
N ILE A 121 5.75 -5.85 -16.73
CA ILE A 121 5.37 -7.00 -15.89
C ILE A 121 5.93 -8.30 -16.48
N ASN A 122 5.73 -8.54 -17.78
CA ASN A 122 6.22 -9.74 -18.46
C ASN A 122 7.75 -9.82 -18.41
N TYR A 123 8.45 -8.71 -18.60
CA TYR A 123 9.90 -8.69 -18.52
C TYR A 123 10.40 -9.12 -17.13
N VAL A 124 9.89 -8.51 -16.07
CA VAL A 124 10.28 -8.86 -14.68
C VAL A 124 9.96 -10.32 -14.38
N LYS A 125 8.77 -10.82 -14.79
CA LYS A 125 8.37 -12.22 -14.59
C LYS A 125 9.32 -13.21 -15.22
N ASN A 126 9.79 -12.90 -16.45
CA ASN A 126 10.60 -13.84 -17.24
C ASN A 126 12.09 -13.77 -16.88
N ASN A 127 12.57 -12.68 -16.27
CA ASN A 127 13.99 -12.43 -16.04
C ASN A 127 14.39 -12.34 -14.56
N SER A 128 13.46 -12.56 -13.63
CA SER A 128 13.76 -12.50 -12.20
C SER A 128 12.86 -13.44 -11.37
N LYS A 129 13.18 -13.54 -10.08
CA LYS A 129 12.34 -14.22 -9.07
C LYS A 129 11.57 -13.19 -8.22
N ILE A 130 11.49 -11.95 -8.65
CA ILE A 130 10.81 -10.88 -7.93
C ILE A 130 9.30 -11.15 -7.94
N GLU A 131 8.70 -11.19 -6.77
CA GLU A 131 7.24 -11.27 -6.64
C GLU A 131 6.61 -9.93 -7.01
N MET A 132 5.47 -9.96 -7.69
CA MET A 132 4.78 -8.75 -8.10
C MET A 132 3.36 -8.68 -7.59
N GLY A 133 2.95 -7.51 -7.12
CA GLY A 133 1.57 -7.22 -6.75
C GLY A 133 1.06 -5.94 -7.41
N MET A 134 -0.25 -5.75 -7.44
CA MET A 134 -0.86 -4.58 -8.08
C MET A 134 -2.01 -4.00 -7.26
N PHE A 135 -2.04 -2.66 -7.19
CA PHE A 135 -3.22 -1.89 -6.78
C PHE A 135 -3.82 -1.21 -8.01
N THR A 136 -5.11 -1.39 -8.23
CA THR A 136 -5.81 -0.80 -9.39
C THR A 136 -7.24 -0.42 -9.04
N ASN A 137 -7.83 0.52 -9.77
CA ASN A 137 -9.27 0.77 -9.72
C ASN A 137 -10.07 -0.28 -10.53
N GLY A 138 -9.41 -1.13 -11.28
CA GLY A 138 -9.98 -2.27 -11.99
C GLY A 138 -10.76 -1.93 -13.27
N SER A 139 -10.94 -0.65 -13.62
CA SER A 139 -11.81 -0.25 -14.73
C SER A 139 -11.16 -0.36 -16.12
N MET A 140 -9.82 -0.47 -16.18
CA MET A 140 -9.06 -0.43 -17.44
C MET A 140 -8.45 -1.78 -17.84
N LEU A 141 -8.70 -2.85 -17.07
CA LEU A 141 -8.07 -4.16 -17.28
C LEU A 141 -8.33 -4.76 -18.68
N GLU A 142 -9.54 -4.54 -19.21
CA GLU A 142 -9.94 -5.03 -20.53
C GLU A 142 -9.26 -4.25 -21.67
N ARG A 143 -8.93 -2.96 -21.46
CA ARG A 143 -8.39 -2.09 -22.53
C ARG A 143 -7.07 -2.60 -23.12
N PHE A 144 -6.21 -3.19 -22.31
CA PHE A 144 -4.89 -3.70 -22.74
C PHE A 144 -4.78 -5.21 -22.58
N ASP A 145 -5.91 -5.89 -22.44
CA ASP A 145 -5.98 -7.35 -22.25
C ASP A 145 -5.00 -7.84 -21.19
N LEU A 146 -5.17 -7.31 -19.96
CA LEU A 146 -4.24 -7.57 -18.87
C LEU A 146 -4.55 -8.84 -18.08
N PHE A 147 -5.69 -9.49 -18.29
CA PHE A 147 -6.18 -10.59 -17.45
C PHE A 147 -5.18 -11.75 -17.38
N GLU A 148 -4.72 -12.23 -18.53
CA GLU A 148 -3.76 -13.34 -18.59
C GLU A 148 -2.42 -12.96 -17.98
N THR A 149 -1.89 -11.78 -18.32
CA THR A 149 -0.63 -11.27 -17.74
C THR A 149 -0.72 -11.17 -16.22
N ILE A 150 -1.81 -10.63 -15.69
CA ILE A 150 -2.03 -10.49 -14.25
C ILE A 150 -2.03 -11.85 -13.56
N VAL A 151 -2.85 -12.80 -14.03
CA VAL A 151 -3.00 -14.09 -13.34
C VAL A 151 -1.78 -14.99 -13.46
N LYS A 152 -0.97 -14.85 -14.52
CA LYS A 152 0.27 -15.63 -14.72
C LYS A 152 1.50 -15.01 -14.04
N SER A 153 1.49 -13.68 -13.83
CA SER A 153 2.71 -12.98 -13.42
C SER A 153 2.65 -12.42 -12.00
N LEU A 154 1.47 -12.05 -11.51
CA LEU A 154 1.36 -11.41 -10.21
C LEU A 154 1.09 -12.42 -9.09
N THR A 155 1.63 -12.13 -7.91
CA THR A 155 1.34 -12.85 -6.67
C THR A 155 -0.02 -12.45 -6.10
N TRP A 156 -0.37 -11.16 -6.25
CA TRP A 156 -1.66 -10.65 -5.81
C TRP A 156 -2.10 -9.43 -6.63
N ILE A 157 -3.40 -9.21 -6.68
CA ILE A 157 -4.02 -7.97 -7.16
C ILE A 157 -5.08 -7.53 -6.17
N ARG A 158 -5.18 -6.22 -5.93
CA ARG A 158 -6.27 -5.62 -5.14
C ARG A 158 -6.98 -4.54 -5.94
N ILE A 159 -8.26 -4.76 -6.16
CA ILE A 159 -9.15 -3.83 -6.84
C ILE A 159 -9.76 -2.89 -5.78
N SER A 160 -9.65 -1.60 -5.98
CA SER A 160 -10.23 -0.58 -5.10
C SER A 160 -11.65 -0.27 -5.56
N LEU A 161 -12.67 -0.65 -4.77
CA LEU A 161 -14.07 -0.42 -5.12
C LEU A 161 -14.74 0.65 -4.23
N ASP A 162 -14.58 0.57 -2.91
CA ASP A 162 -15.01 1.54 -1.89
C ASP A 162 -16.52 1.78 -1.78
N SER A 163 -17.34 0.95 -2.41
CA SER A 163 -18.80 1.00 -2.36
C SER A 163 -19.40 -0.36 -2.66
N GLY A 164 -20.56 -0.67 -2.07
CA GLY A 164 -21.39 -1.82 -2.41
C GLY A 164 -22.51 -1.50 -3.38
N ILE A 165 -22.73 -0.21 -3.71
CA ILE A 165 -23.89 0.30 -4.44
C ILE A 165 -23.44 1.19 -5.59
N ALA A 166 -23.92 0.92 -6.81
CA ALA A 166 -23.52 1.65 -8.04
C ALA A 166 -23.70 3.17 -7.94
N LYS A 167 -24.82 3.62 -7.36
CA LYS A 167 -25.13 5.06 -7.22
C LYS A 167 -24.07 5.79 -6.39
N ASN A 168 -23.63 5.20 -5.28
CA ASN A 168 -22.65 5.81 -4.38
C ASN A 168 -21.23 5.62 -4.90
N TYR A 169 -20.93 4.49 -5.56
CA TYR A 169 -19.66 4.29 -6.26
C TYR A 169 -19.36 5.46 -7.20
N ASN A 170 -20.34 5.88 -8.02
CA ASN A 170 -20.15 6.95 -8.98
C ASN A 170 -19.91 8.32 -8.33
N LYS A 171 -20.37 8.54 -7.10
CA LYS A 171 -20.07 9.75 -6.31
C LYS A 171 -18.65 9.72 -5.73
N LEU A 172 -18.22 8.55 -5.26
CA LEU A 172 -16.93 8.35 -4.59
C LEU A 172 -15.78 8.20 -5.58
N ARG A 173 -16.05 7.50 -6.68
CA ARG A 173 -15.08 7.16 -7.70
C ARG A 173 -15.25 7.98 -8.97
N VAL A 174 -15.54 9.29 -8.84
CA VAL A 174 -15.86 10.21 -9.91
C VAL A 174 -15.18 9.86 -11.23
N THR A 175 -15.96 9.48 -12.24
CA THR A 175 -15.51 9.08 -13.56
C THR A 175 -16.42 9.64 -14.62
N ASN A 176 -15.96 9.68 -15.87
CA ASN A 176 -16.78 10.13 -17.01
C ASN A 176 -17.75 9.04 -17.50
N LYS A 177 -17.79 7.85 -16.87
CA LYS A 177 -18.64 6.73 -17.26
C LYS A 177 -19.63 6.42 -16.14
N SER A 178 -20.92 6.53 -16.41
CA SER A 178 -21.99 6.23 -15.44
C SER A 178 -22.10 4.74 -15.07
N ASN A 179 -21.66 3.84 -15.94
CA ASN A 179 -21.68 2.39 -15.74
C ASN A 179 -20.34 1.82 -15.25
N ASN A 180 -19.45 2.65 -14.66
CA ASN A 180 -18.12 2.21 -14.30
C ASN A 180 -18.12 1.17 -13.16
N PHE A 181 -19.09 1.19 -12.27
CA PHE A 181 -19.28 0.15 -11.24
C PHE A 181 -19.45 -1.25 -11.88
N ASP A 182 -20.33 -1.35 -12.87
CA ASP A 182 -20.59 -2.63 -13.56
C ASP A 182 -19.39 -3.09 -14.37
N ILE A 183 -18.64 -2.16 -14.97
CA ILE A 183 -17.38 -2.47 -15.66
C ILE A 183 -16.38 -3.09 -14.70
N VAL A 184 -16.22 -2.53 -13.50
CA VAL A 184 -15.27 -3.06 -12.50
C VAL A 184 -15.72 -4.43 -12.00
N LEU A 185 -17.02 -4.62 -11.71
CA LEU A 185 -17.55 -5.94 -11.32
C LEU A 185 -17.38 -6.99 -12.42
N LYS A 186 -17.64 -6.63 -13.69
CA LYS A 186 -17.36 -7.50 -14.84
C LYS A 186 -15.88 -7.89 -14.89
N ASN A 187 -14.98 -6.95 -14.70
CA ASN A 187 -13.54 -7.18 -14.71
C ASN A 187 -13.07 -8.07 -13.55
N ILE A 188 -13.66 -7.92 -12.35
CA ILE A 188 -13.40 -8.83 -11.23
C ILE A 188 -13.82 -10.26 -11.58
N LYS A 189 -15.01 -10.45 -12.15
CA LYS A 189 -15.49 -11.78 -12.60
C LYS A 189 -14.54 -12.38 -13.65
N LYS A 190 -14.13 -11.60 -14.66
CA LYS A 190 -13.15 -12.05 -15.66
C LYS A 190 -11.79 -12.42 -15.07
N LEU A 191 -11.31 -11.71 -14.03
CA LEU A 191 -10.09 -12.09 -13.31
C LEU A 191 -10.24 -13.44 -12.62
N ILE A 192 -11.38 -13.68 -11.94
CA ILE A 192 -11.68 -14.95 -11.29
C ILE A 192 -11.74 -16.09 -12.32
N GLU A 193 -12.41 -15.88 -13.44
CA GLU A 193 -12.48 -16.84 -14.56
C GLU A 193 -11.09 -17.12 -15.12
N SER A 194 -10.28 -16.09 -15.33
CA SER A 194 -8.89 -16.23 -15.81
C SER A 194 -8.01 -16.96 -14.80
N LYS A 195 -8.14 -16.69 -13.48
CA LYS A 195 -7.46 -17.43 -12.42
C LYS A 195 -7.77 -18.92 -12.51
N LYS A 196 -9.05 -19.28 -12.67
CA LYS A 196 -9.50 -20.69 -12.84
C LYS A 196 -8.97 -21.31 -14.12
N LYS A 197 -9.11 -20.61 -15.25
CA LYS A 197 -8.67 -21.07 -16.58
C LYS A 197 -7.17 -21.42 -16.60
N PHE A 198 -6.35 -20.57 -16.02
CA PHE A 198 -4.89 -20.75 -16.00
C PHE A 198 -4.36 -21.48 -14.75
N LYS A 199 -5.26 -21.95 -13.85
CA LYS A 199 -4.89 -22.61 -12.58
C LYS A 199 -3.87 -21.81 -11.78
N SER A 200 -4.08 -20.50 -11.68
CA SER A 200 -3.16 -19.58 -11.05
C SER A 200 -3.38 -19.48 -9.54
N ASP A 201 -2.28 -19.36 -8.77
CA ASP A 201 -2.30 -19.16 -7.32
C ASP A 201 -2.40 -17.67 -6.93
N ILE A 202 -2.66 -16.76 -7.90
CA ILE A 202 -2.81 -15.33 -7.60
C ILE A 202 -3.87 -15.08 -6.53
N THR A 203 -3.57 -14.20 -5.59
CA THR A 203 -4.53 -13.73 -4.60
C THR A 203 -5.29 -12.52 -5.16
N ILE A 204 -6.61 -12.65 -5.34
CA ILE A 204 -7.50 -11.58 -5.82
C ILE A 204 -8.24 -10.98 -4.64
N GLY A 205 -7.96 -9.71 -4.34
CA GLY A 205 -8.63 -8.98 -3.28
C GLY A 205 -9.42 -7.78 -3.76
N VAL A 206 -10.39 -7.36 -2.96
CA VAL A 206 -11.14 -6.11 -3.14
C VAL A 206 -10.97 -5.23 -1.91
N GLY A 207 -10.83 -3.92 -2.12
CA GLY A 207 -10.57 -2.95 -1.07
C GLY A 207 -11.72 -1.97 -0.87
N PHE A 208 -12.00 -1.66 0.39
CA PHE A 208 -12.95 -0.67 0.83
C PHE A 208 -12.28 0.31 1.78
N VAL A 209 -12.07 1.55 1.34
CA VAL A 209 -11.61 2.65 2.20
C VAL A 209 -12.82 3.23 2.91
N VAL A 210 -12.91 2.98 4.21
CA VAL A 210 -14.02 3.46 5.04
C VAL A 210 -13.85 4.94 5.33
N SER A 211 -14.85 5.74 4.98
CA SER A 211 -14.95 7.18 5.20
C SER A 211 -16.33 7.54 5.77
N GLN A 212 -16.55 8.82 6.07
CA GLN A 212 -17.87 9.31 6.46
C GLN A 212 -18.90 9.20 5.34
N ASP A 213 -18.45 9.20 4.08
CA ASP A 213 -19.34 9.22 2.92
C ASP A 213 -19.82 7.83 2.49
N ASN A 214 -19.21 6.75 3.02
CA ASN A 214 -19.53 5.39 2.58
C ASN A 214 -19.64 4.32 3.68
N TYR A 215 -19.45 4.67 4.95
CA TYR A 215 -19.43 3.67 6.03
C TYR A 215 -20.73 2.87 6.14
N GLU A 216 -21.86 3.43 5.75
CA GLU A 216 -23.16 2.76 5.76
C GLU A 216 -23.21 1.59 4.77
N GLU A 217 -22.37 1.58 3.74
CA GLU A 217 -22.31 0.54 2.71
C GLU A 217 -21.33 -0.61 3.06
N ILE A 218 -20.75 -0.63 4.25
CA ILE A 218 -19.86 -1.72 4.70
C ILE A 218 -20.56 -3.08 4.54
N ILE A 219 -21.86 -3.15 4.88
CA ILE A 219 -22.64 -4.39 4.79
C ILE A 219 -23.03 -4.73 3.36
N ASP A 220 -23.40 -3.74 2.55
CA ASP A 220 -23.74 -3.96 1.13
C ASP A 220 -22.52 -4.47 0.35
N PHE A 221 -21.36 -3.92 0.63
CA PHE A 221 -20.09 -4.41 0.07
C PHE A 221 -19.81 -5.85 0.53
N ALA A 222 -20.02 -6.19 1.80
CA ALA A 222 -19.84 -7.56 2.28
C ALA A 222 -20.78 -8.54 1.57
N LYS A 223 -22.06 -8.19 1.42
CA LYS A 223 -23.07 -9.00 0.72
C LYS A 223 -22.71 -9.19 -0.76
N LEU A 224 -22.23 -8.12 -1.43
CA LEU A 224 -21.82 -8.18 -2.84
C LEU A 224 -20.69 -9.19 -3.09
N PHE A 225 -19.76 -9.32 -2.16
CA PHE A 225 -18.60 -10.22 -2.31
C PHE A 225 -18.70 -11.55 -1.56
N LYS A 226 -19.81 -11.79 -0.82
CA LYS A 226 -20.02 -13.05 -0.12
C LYS A 226 -19.88 -14.26 -1.05
N ASP A 227 -20.59 -14.21 -2.18
CA ASP A 227 -20.71 -15.33 -3.11
C ASP A 227 -19.75 -15.26 -4.30
N LEU A 228 -19.07 -14.13 -4.50
CA LEU A 228 -17.99 -14.00 -5.49
C LEU A 228 -16.71 -14.65 -4.99
N ASP A 229 -16.02 -15.39 -5.86
CA ASP A 229 -14.81 -16.15 -5.55
C ASP A 229 -13.55 -15.25 -5.54
N VAL A 230 -13.62 -14.15 -4.75
CA VAL A 230 -12.45 -13.36 -4.38
C VAL A 230 -11.81 -13.95 -3.13
N ASP A 231 -10.49 -13.83 -3.00
CA ASP A 231 -9.77 -14.42 -1.88
C ASP A 231 -9.94 -13.58 -0.60
N TYR A 232 -10.10 -12.25 -0.71
CA TYR A 232 -10.34 -11.39 0.46
C TYR A 232 -11.03 -10.07 0.13
N CYS A 233 -11.70 -9.53 1.15
CA CYS A 233 -12.29 -8.19 1.19
C CYS A 233 -11.60 -7.38 2.29
N GLN A 234 -10.89 -6.31 1.94
CA GLN A 234 -10.12 -5.51 2.90
C GLN A 234 -10.78 -4.19 3.22
N TYR A 235 -11.13 -3.99 4.48
CA TYR A 235 -11.56 -2.71 5.01
C TYR A 235 -10.39 -1.97 5.65
N LYS A 236 -10.24 -0.70 5.33
CA LYS A 236 -9.20 0.17 5.91
C LYS A 236 -9.75 1.58 6.12
N PRO A 237 -9.32 2.28 7.19
CA PRO A 237 -9.74 3.66 7.39
C PRO A 237 -9.16 4.57 6.31
N GLU A 238 -9.90 5.61 5.97
CA GLU A 238 -9.39 6.73 5.17
C GLU A 238 -8.19 7.38 5.85
N VAL A 239 -7.19 7.75 5.05
CA VAL A 239 -5.99 8.45 5.50
C VAL A 239 -6.06 9.90 5.08
N ILE A 240 -6.26 10.80 6.03
CA ILE A 240 -6.24 12.24 5.79
C ILE A 240 -4.80 12.73 5.89
N GLN A 241 -4.27 13.30 4.80
CA GLN A 241 -2.93 13.91 4.80
C GLN A 241 -3.03 15.37 5.23
N VAL A 242 -2.61 15.66 6.46
CA VAL A 242 -2.71 16.99 7.07
C VAL A 242 -1.83 18.04 6.37
N GLU A 243 -0.66 17.64 5.84
CA GLU A 243 0.30 18.57 5.20
C GLU A 243 -0.16 19.14 3.84
N ARG A 244 -1.01 18.42 3.14
CA ARG A 244 -1.38 18.76 1.75
C ARG A 244 -2.71 19.49 1.65
N ASN A 245 -3.43 19.55 2.75
CA ASN A 245 -4.68 20.27 2.89
C ASN A 245 -4.52 21.36 3.96
N SER A 246 -3.72 22.42 3.66
CA SER A 246 -3.68 23.62 4.50
C SER A 246 -5.05 24.31 4.64
N SER A 247 -6.01 23.96 3.77
CA SER A 247 -7.42 24.33 3.82
C SER A 247 -8.34 23.24 4.38
N ALA A 248 -7.85 22.02 4.64
CA ALA A 248 -8.64 21.01 5.34
C ALA A 248 -8.77 21.47 6.81
N ASN A 249 -9.89 22.10 7.10
CA ASN A 249 -10.27 22.47 8.45
C ASN A 249 -10.08 21.26 9.37
N LYS A 250 -9.60 21.48 10.59
CA LYS A 250 -9.54 20.49 11.67
C LYS A 250 -10.87 19.74 11.90
N LYS A 251 -11.96 20.18 11.28
CA LYS A 251 -13.28 19.53 11.26
C LYS A 251 -13.33 18.24 10.48
N ASP A 252 -12.39 17.99 9.54
CA ASP A 252 -12.43 16.81 8.67
C ASP A 252 -11.71 15.58 9.26
N GLN A 253 -11.14 15.69 10.46
CA GLN A 253 -10.65 14.51 11.18
C GLN A 253 -11.84 13.69 11.68
N ILE A 254 -12.06 12.53 11.09
CA ILE A 254 -13.07 11.57 11.52
C ILE A 254 -12.84 11.28 13.01
N SER A 255 -13.83 11.60 13.85
CA SER A 255 -13.69 11.48 15.30
C SER A 255 -13.49 10.01 15.71
N SER A 256 -12.72 9.78 16.77
CA SER A 256 -12.59 8.45 17.37
C SER A 256 -13.95 7.88 17.81
N GLU A 257 -14.90 8.76 18.16
CA GLU A 257 -16.27 8.39 18.50
C GLU A 257 -17.05 7.84 17.30
N PHE A 258 -16.89 8.41 16.12
CA PHE A 258 -17.46 7.90 14.89
C PHE A 258 -16.97 6.47 14.62
N TRP A 259 -15.68 6.22 14.69
CA TRP A 259 -15.11 4.90 14.49
C TRP A 259 -15.62 3.90 15.52
N ALA A 260 -15.60 4.25 16.80
CA ALA A 260 -16.02 3.39 17.88
C ALA A 260 -17.52 3.08 17.85
N LYS A 261 -18.37 4.08 17.63
CA LYS A 261 -19.81 3.91 17.74
C LYS A 261 -20.49 3.42 16.46
N LYS A 262 -20.01 3.86 15.28
CA LYS A 262 -20.70 3.57 14.02
C LYS A 262 -20.01 2.50 13.20
N VAL A 263 -18.69 2.55 13.03
CA VAL A 263 -17.98 1.70 12.08
C VAL A 263 -17.69 0.31 12.65
N ILE A 264 -17.31 0.17 13.93
CA ILE A 264 -16.92 -1.13 14.51
C ILE A 264 -18.08 -2.14 14.44
N ARG A 265 -19.31 -1.74 14.74
CA ARG A 265 -20.46 -2.64 14.67
C ARG A 265 -20.66 -3.17 13.25
N LEU A 266 -20.60 -2.28 12.25
CA LEU A 266 -20.77 -2.68 10.85
C LEU A 266 -19.63 -3.59 10.37
N LEU A 267 -18.41 -3.33 10.80
CA LEU A 267 -17.27 -4.23 10.49
C LEU A 267 -17.43 -5.60 11.15
N SER A 268 -18.00 -5.68 12.36
CA SER A 268 -18.31 -6.97 13.00
C SER A 268 -19.30 -7.77 12.17
N GLU A 269 -20.41 -7.16 11.78
CA GLU A 269 -21.42 -7.77 10.94
C GLU A 269 -20.86 -8.18 9.56
N ALA A 270 -20.06 -7.33 8.94
CA ALA A 270 -19.38 -7.66 7.69
C ALA A 270 -18.44 -8.87 7.84
N SER A 271 -17.77 -9.02 9.00
CA SER A 271 -16.90 -10.16 9.27
C SER A 271 -17.70 -11.47 9.39
N GLU A 272 -18.91 -11.44 9.94
CA GLU A 272 -19.80 -12.60 9.99
C GLU A 272 -20.27 -13.01 8.58
N ILE A 273 -20.61 -12.01 7.73
CA ILE A 273 -21.07 -12.25 6.35
C ILE A 273 -19.94 -12.85 5.48
N LEU A 274 -18.73 -12.31 5.58
CA LEU A 274 -17.59 -12.66 4.71
C LEU A 274 -16.77 -13.85 5.25
N GLY A 275 -16.83 -14.13 6.55
CA GLY A 275 -16.04 -15.19 7.18
C GLY A 275 -14.54 -15.02 6.91
N LYS A 276 -13.89 -16.06 6.37
CA LYS A 276 -12.46 -16.08 6.08
C LYS A 276 -11.99 -15.02 5.06
N LYS A 277 -12.90 -14.50 4.23
CA LYS A 277 -12.59 -13.44 3.27
C LYS A 277 -12.41 -12.07 3.93
N PHE A 278 -12.91 -11.88 5.15
CA PHE A 278 -12.84 -10.61 5.84
C PHE A 278 -11.41 -10.27 6.26
N GLN A 279 -10.96 -9.08 5.89
CA GLN A 279 -9.68 -8.52 6.34
C GLN A 279 -9.89 -7.07 6.79
N CYS A 280 -9.28 -6.69 7.89
CA CYS A 280 -9.34 -5.32 8.38
C CYS A 280 -7.97 -4.87 8.88
N ASN A 281 -7.61 -3.61 8.61
CA ASN A 281 -6.41 -3.02 9.17
C ASN A 281 -6.66 -2.66 10.66
N SER A 282 -6.80 -3.69 11.48
CA SER A 282 -7.16 -3.59 12.90
C SER A 282 -6.22 -2.67 13.70
N TYR A 283 -4.92 -2.72 13.42
CA TYR A 283 -3.94 -1.87 14.08
C TYR A 283 -4.19 -0.38 13.82
N LYS A 284 -4.55 0.01 12.58
CA LYS A 284 -4.90 1.40 12.24
C LYS A 284 -6.19 1.85 12.92
N LEU A 285 -7.19 0.96 12.99
CA LEU A 285 -8.45 1.24 13.70
C LEU A 285 -8.25 1.36 15.21
N LYS A 286 -7.44 0.48 15.81
CA LYS A 286 -7.06 0.60 17.22
C LYS A 286 -6.40 1.94 17.52
N ASP A 287 -5.44 2.35 16.70
CA ASP A 287 -4.78 3.63 16.85
C ASP A 287 -5.75 4.83 16.77
N LEU A 288 -6.71 4.79 15.84
CA LEU A 288 -7.73 5.84 15.70
C LEU A 288 -8.70 5.91 16.89
N ILE A 289 -9.04 4.77 17.49
CA ILE A 289 -10.03 4.66 18.58
C ILE A 289 -9.38 4.93 19.94
N ILE A 290 -8.20 4.36 20.20
CA ILE A 290 -7.56 4.38 21.53
C ILE A 290 -6.82 5.70 21.74
N ASN A 291 -6.20 6.25 20.71
CA ASN A 291 -5.41 7.48 20.79
C ASN A 291 -6.24 8.77 20.70
N LYS A 292 -7.46 8.77 21.30
CA LYS A 292 -8.32 9.95 21.47
C LYS A 292 -7.46 11.17 21.81
N ASN A 293 -7.17 12.06 20.89
CA ASN A 293 -6.50 13.35 21.14
C ASN A 293 -5.00 13.32 21.53
N LYS A 294 -4.33 12.20 21.55
CA LYS A 294 -2.86 12.22 21.67
C LYS A 294 -2.27 12.41 20.30
N LYS A 295 -1.41 13.44 20.13
CA LYS A 295 -0.49 13.51 19.00
C LYS A 295 0.13 12.13 18.85
N TYR A 296 0.09 11.57 17.67
CA TYR A 296 0.62 10.25 17.34
C TYR A 296 2.05 10.12 17.85
N GLY A 297 2.20 9.52 19.04
CA GLY A 297 3.49 9.33 19.67
C GLY A 297 4.26 8.24 18.95
N ARG A 298 5.19 8.64 18.07
CA ARG A 298 6.14 7.69 17.53
C ARG A 298 7.19 7.37 18.58
N GLU A 299 7.32 6.12 18.95
CA GLU A 299 8.38 5.65 19.83
C GLU A 299 9.75 5.62 19.13
N TYR A 300 9.75 5.56 17.80
CA TYR A 300 10.95 5.57 16.97
C TYR A 300 11.32 6.99 16.53
N LYS A 301 12.63 7.25 16.49
CA LYS A 301 13.19 8.55 16.12
C LYS A 301 13.68 8.62 14.68
N GLN A 302 13.69 7.48 13.96
CA GLN A 302 14.18 7.37 12.60
C GLN A 302 13.22 6.55 11.75
N CYS A 303 13.10 6.89 10.45
CA CYS A 303 12.27 6.15 9.50
C CYS A 303 13.06 5.00 8.87
N LEU A 304 13.31 3.95 9.65
CA LEU A 304 14.12 2.80 9.21
C LEU A 304 13.40 1.93 8.17
N GLY A 305 12.06 1.84 8.23
CA GLY A 305 11.28 1.03 7.28
C GLY A 305 11.37 1.55 5.84
N SER A 306 11.53 2.86 5.64
CA SER A 306 11.71 3.44 4.30
C SER A 306 13.03 3.00 3.63
N GLN A 307 14.00 2.57 4.42
CA GLN A 307 15.27 2.02 3.90
C GLN A 307 15.09 0.68 3.18
N PHE A 308 13.91 0.06 3.29
CA PHE A 308 13.60 -1.22 2.65
C PHE A 308 12.41 -1.13 1.68
N GLN A 309 11.77 0.05 1.58
CA GLN A 309 10.54 0.23 0.81
C GLN A 309 10.47 1.61 0.14
N PRO A 310 11.32 1.89 -0.86
CA PRO A 310 11.23 3.13 -1.65
C PRO A 310 10.01 3.13 -2.57
N CYS A 311 9.74 4.33 -3.13
CA CYS A 311 8.73 4.53 -4.15
C CYS A 311 9.33 5.20 -5.38
N VAL A 312 9.12 4.63 -6.55
CA VAL A 312 9.48 5.22 -7.84
C VAL A 312 8.26 5.90 -8.43
N GLY A 313 8.32 7.21 -8.59
CA GLY A 313 7.22 8.01 -9.17
C GLY A 313 7.16 7.93 -10.69
N ALA A 314 6.01 8.28 -11.28
CA ALA A 314 5.85 8.35 -12.73
C ALA A 314 6.72 9.42 -13.40
N ASP A 315 7.29 10.33 -12.63
CA ASP A 315 8.29 11.32 -13.05
C ASP A 315 9.73 10.77 -13.10
N GLY A 316 9.90 9.52 -12.70
CA GLY A 316 11.20 8.84 -12.61
C GLY A 316 11.94 9.07 -11.30
N GLU A 317 11.43 9.91 -10.39
CA GLU A 317 12.06 10.16 -9.10
C GLU A 317 11.96 8.93 -8.18
N VAL A 318 13.06 8.60 -7.50
CA VAL A 318 13.11 7.54 -6.49
C VAL A 318 12.90 8.17 -5.11
N TYR A 319 11.67 8.22 -4.68
CA TYR A 319 11.27 8.83 -3.41
C TYR A 319 11.51 7.92 -2.19
N VAL A 320 11.73 8.53 -1.05
CA VAL A 320 11.88 7.84 0.25
C VAL A 320 10.72 6.88 0.54
N CYS A 321 9.49 7.29 0.26
CA CYS A 321 8.29 6.47 0.38
C CYS A 321 7.11 7.08 -0.37
N THR A 322 6.00 6.36 -0.46
CA THR A 322 4.77 6.79 -1.14
C THR A 322 4.17 8.11 -0.64
N SER A 323 4.38 8.45 0.62
CA SER A 323 3.89 9.72 1.19
C SER A 323 4.69 10.94 0.72
N HIS A 324 5.84 10.72 0.11
CA HIS A 324 6.71 11.79 -0.37
C HIS A 324 6.70 11.97 -1.90
N ARG A 325 5.77 11.33 -2.59
CA ARG A 325 5.54 11.56 -4.03
C ARG A 325 5.36 13.02 -4.35
N GLY A 326 6.05 13.51 -5.38
CA GLY A 326 6.00 14.91 -5.79
C GLY A 326 6.94 15.85 -5.03
N HIS A 327 7.57 15.40 -3.95
CA HIS A 327 8.54 16.16 -3.16
C HIS A 327 9.97 15.84 -3.64
N LYS A 328 10.45 16.57 -4.64
CA LYS A 328 11.77 16.31 -5.25
C LYS A 328 12.93 16.39 -4.27
N GLU A 329 12.84 17.25 -3.26
CA GLU A 329 13.82 17.36 -2.19
C GLU A 329 13.91 16.10 -1.31
N ARG A 330 12.94 15.20 -1.45
CA ARG A 330 12.85 13.91 -0.73
C ARG A 330 13.07 12.72 -1.68
N SER A 331 13.79 12.97 -2.79
CA SER A 331 14.20 11.96 -3.75
C SER A 331 15.69 11.62 -3.61
N TYR A 332 16.01 10.38 -3.84
CA TYR A 332 17.36 9.87 -3.90
C TYR A 332 18.02 10.11 -5.26
N GLY A 333 17.23 10.34 -6.31
CA GLY A 333 17.66 10.58 -7.68
C GLY A 333 16.57 10.25 -8.69
N ASN A 334 16.87 10.44 -9.99
CA ASN A 334 15.91 10.26 -11.06
C ASN A 334 16.37 9.19 -12.07
N LEU A 335 15.43 8.33 -12.49
CA LEU A 335 15.67 7.25 -13.46
C LEU A 335 16.03 7.76 -14.88
N LYS A 336 15.84 9.05 -15.15
CA LYS A 336 16.32 9.69 -16.40
C LYS A 336 17.83 9.86 -16.42
N ASP A 337 18.43 9.96 -15.25
CA ASP A 337 19.86 10.26 -15.11
C ASP A 337 20.70 9.01 -14.81
N ARG A 338 20.16 8.10 -13.99
CA ARG A 338 20.85 6.88 -13.53
C ARG A 338 19.87 5.72 -13.37
N ASN A 339 20.38 4.49 -13.44
CA ASN A 339 19.60 3.29 -13.15
C ASN A 339 19.15 3.24 -11.67
N PHE A 340 18.08 2.48 -11.38
CA PHE A 340 17.57 2.33 -10.01
C PHE A 340 18.62 1.76 -9.05
N SER A 341 19.37 0.73 -9.50
CA SER A 341 20.42 0.09 -8.70
C SER A 341 21.56 1.06 -8.34
N GLU A 342 21.94 1.95 -9.24
CA GLU A 342 22.94 3.00 -9.01
C GLU A 342 22.44 4.04 -8.00
N ILE A 343 21.21 4.53 -8.19
CA ILE A 343 20.57 5.48 -7.26
C ILE A 343 20.46 4.85 -5.87
N TRP A 344 20.01 3.59 -5.80
CA TRP A 344 19.79 2.90 -4.53
C TRP A 344 21.11 2.61 -3.81
N SER A 345 22.18 2.32 -4.52
CA SER A 345 23.50 2.06 -3.95
C SER A 345 24.23 3.29 -3.41
N ASP A 346 23.75 4.50 -3.73
CA ASP A 346 24.32 5.78 -3.27
C ASP A 346 23.92 6.04 -1.80
N MET A 347 24.64 5.39 -0.88
CA MET A 347 24.37 5.47 0.55
C MET A 347 24.53 6.89 1.11
N ASN A 348 25.47 7.68 0.55
CA ASN A 348 25.70 9.06 1.01
C ASN A 348 24.51 9.96 0.67
N LYS A 349 24.00 9.87 -0.58
CA LYS A 349 22.81 10.62 -0.99
C LYS A 349 21.60 10.21 -0.19
N ARG A 350 21.38 8.89 0.00
CA ARG A 350 20.27 8.38 0.81
C ARG A 350 20.33 8.88 2.25
N LYS A 351 21.51 8.85 2.87
CA LYS A 351 21.72 9.41 4.22
C LYS A 351 21.38 10.89 4.28
N CYS A 352 21.92 11.69 3.36
CA CYS A 352 21.64 13.13 3.29
C CYS A 352 20.15 13.44 3.21
N VAL A 353 19.39 12.72 2.36
CA VAL A 353 17.94 12.90 2.24
C VAL A 353 17.22 12.46 3.52
N MET A 354 17.64 11.36 4.14
CA MET A 354 17.03 10.87 5.38
C MET A 354 17.28 11.83 6.55
N ASP A 355 18.48 12.38 6.69
CA ASP A 355 18.79 13.36 7.74
C ASP A 355 17.88 14.60 7.64
N GLN A 356 17.54 15.04 6.42
CA GLN A 356 16.59 16.13 6.21
C GLN A 356 15.15 15.77 6.63
N ILE A 357 14.73 14.51 6.44
CA ILE A 357 13.38 14.04 6.79
C ILE A 357 13.27 13.78 8.30
N GLU A 358 14.32 13.27 8.92
CA GLU A 358 14.37 12.91 10.33
C GLU A 358 14.56 14.11 11.27
N ASN A 359 14.73 15.30 10.72
CA ASN A 359 14.63 16.54 11.51
C ASN A 359 13.30 16.55 12.27
N LYS A 360 13.38 16.83 13.58
CA LYS A 360 12.30 16.63 14.56
C LYS A 360 10.96 17.28 14.15
N GLU A 361 11.00 18.45 13.50
CA GLU A 361 9.79 19.12 13.00
C GLU A 361 9.20 18.38 11.79
N LYS A 362 10.01 18.09 10.77
CA LYS A 362 9.56 17.45 9.53
C LYS A 362 9.08 16.02 9.77
N PHE A 363 9.73 15.28 10.69
CA PHE A 363 9.32 13.94 11.03
C PHE A 363 7.97 13.89 11.77
N SER A 364 7.66 14.90 12.57
CA SER A 364 6.35 15.02 13.24
C SER A 364 5.20 15.25 12.25
N MET A 365 5.49 15.76 11.05
CA MET A 365 4.54 16.05 9.98
C MET A 365 4.17 14.83 9.11
N CYS A 366 4.88 13.72 9.19
CA CYS A 366 4.50 12.50 8.47
C CYS A 366 3.12 11.99 8.91
N SER A 367 2.33 11.49 7.95
CA SER A 367 0.97 10.97 8.20
C SER A 367 0.93 10.01 9.40
N GLN A 368 -0.12 10.14 10.21
CA GLN A 368 -0.39 9.25 11.35
C GLN A 368 -0.60 7.79 10.94
N LEU A 369 -1.15 7.55 9.74
CA LEU A 369 -1.39 6.23 9.19
C LEU A 369 -0.35 5.84 8.14
N CYS A 370 0.88 6.28 8.32
CA CYS A 370 1.98 6.06 7.40
C CYS A 370 2.21 4.55 7.16
N LYS A 371 2.52 4.19 5.92
CA LYS A 371 2.66 2.78 5.52
C LYS A 371 3.78 2.06 6.29
N PRO A 372 5.01 2.62 6.39
CA PRO A 372 6.11 1.95 7.09
C PRO A 372 6.04 2.04 8.63
N HIS A 373 4.97 2.58 9.22
CA HIS A 373 4.89 2.79 10.69
C HIS A 373 5.13 1.50 11.48
N GLU A 374 4.44 0.43 11.14
CA GLU A 374 4.53 -0.84 11.85
C GLU A 374 5.89 -1.51 11.65
N SER A 375 6.44 -1.48 10.45
CA SER A 375 7.79 -1.94 10.18
C SER A 375 8.84 -1.13 10.96
N ASN A 376 8.64 0.19 11.07
CA ASN A 376 9.51 1.07 11.85
C ASN A 376 9.56 0.69 13.32
N LYS A 377 8.43 0.35 13.95
CA LYS A 377 8.40 -0.10 15.35
C LYS A 377 9.30 -1.31 15.57
N VAL A 378 9.18 -2.30 14.71
CA VAL A 378 9.97 -3.54 14.80
C VAL A 378 11.46 -3.28 14.56
N ILE A 379 11.79 -2.59 13.46
CA ILE A 379 13.20 -2.32 13.11
C ILE A 379 13.86 -1.43 14.15
N TRP A 380 13.13 -0.45 14.71
CA TRP A 380 13.61 0.41 15.79
C TRP A 380 13.91 -0.38 17.07
N ASN A 381 13.05 -1.33 17.44
CA ASN A 381 13.29 -2.20 18.58
C ASN A 381 14.50 -3.11 18.36
N ILE A 382 14.69 -3.63 17.15
CA ILE A 382 15.89 -4.38 16.77
C ILE A 382 17.12 -3.48 16.92
N LYS A 383 17.09 -2.25 16.40
CA LYS A 383 18.19 -1.29 16.50
C LYS A 383 18.59 -1.00 17.94
N LYS A 384 17.62 -0.72 18.82
CA LYS A 384 17.89 -0.41 20.24
C LYS A 384 18.57 -1.57 20.98
N ASN A 385 18.27 -2.79 20.60
CA ASN A 385 18.73 -3.99 21.28
C ASN A 385 19.72 -4.80 20.42
N PHE A 386 20.28 -4.20 19.38
CA PHE A 386 21.07 -4.89 18.35
C PHE A 386 22.26 -5.64 18.94
N ASN A 387 22.89 -5.08 19.96
CA ASN A 387 24.04 -5.70 20.66
C ASN A 387 23.64 -6.70 21.76
N GLN A 388 22.33 -6.94 21.97
CA GLN A 388 21.89 -7.93 22.96
C GLN A 388 22.12 -9.34 22.43
N SER A 389 22.93 -10.13 23.18
CA SER A 389 23.23 -11.51 22.84
C SER A 389 21.96 -12.36 22.61
N GLY A 390 21.92 -13.11 21.52
CA GLY A 390 20.84 -14.04 21.18
C GLY A 390 19.53 -13.39 20.71
N LEU A 391 19.44 -12.04 20.59
CA LEU A 391 18.23 -11.39 20.10
C LEU A 391 17.87 -11.82 18.67
N ILE A 392 18.84 -11.77 17.76
CA ILE A 392 18.62 -12.11 16.35
C ILE A 392 18.19 -13.56 16.19
N ASP A 393 18.78 -14.49 16.93
CA ASP A 393 18.41 -15.90 16.88
C ASP A 393 16.99 -16.15 17.41
N LYS A 394 16.59 -15.48 18.50
CA LYS A 394 15.21 -15.52 19.00
C LYS A 394 14.20 -14.99 17.97
N LEU A 395 14.55 -13.90 17.27
CA LEU A 395 13.68 -13.33 16.23
C LEU A 395 13.60 -14.26 15.01
N LYS A 396 14.70 -14.92 14.62
CA LYS A 396 14.71 -15.91 13.53
C LYS A 396 13.84 -17.13 13.87
N LEU A 397 13.90 -17.63 15.11
CA LEU A 397 13.01 -18.69 15.57
C LEU A 397 11.55 -18.26 15.48
N LYS A 398 11.21 -17.08 15.99
CA LYS A 398 9.85 -16.53 15.92
C LYS A 398 9.37 -16.37 14.48
N SER A 399 10.22 -15.96 13.54
CA SER A 399 9.84 -15.85 12.13
C SER A 399 9.47 -17.20 11.51
N LYS A 400 10.21 -18.27 11.84
CA LYS A 400 9.90 -19.63 11.38
C LYS A 400 8.57 -20.16 11.92
N GLU A 401 8.26 -19.89 13.20
CA GLU A 401 6.97 -20.26 13.79
C GLU A 401 5.78 -19.57 13.09
N LEU A 402 5.98 -18.33 12.65
CA LEU A 402 4.96 -17.53 11.98
C LEU A 402 4.83 -17.85 10.47
N GLU A 403 5.81 -18.54 9.88
CA GLU A 403 5.90 -18.74 8.42
C GLU A 403 4.67 -19.41 7.81
N ARG A 404 3.99 -20.29 8.54
CA ARG A 404 2.77 -20.96 8.09
C ARG A 404 1.51 -20.06 8.07
N LYS A 405 1.58 -18.87 8.69
CA LYS A 405 0.43 -17.99 8.92
C LYS A 405 0.46 -16.72 8.06
N ILE A 406 1.58 -16.42 7.42
CA ILE A 406 1.76 -15.15 6.72
C ILE A 406 1.82 -15.36 5.22
N VAL A 407 0.94 -14.64 4.54
CA VAL A 407 0.85 -14.59 3.09
C VAL A 407 1.56 -13.33 2.57
N HIS A 408 2.23 -13.47 1.42
CA HIS A 408 2.91 -12.35 0.75
C HIS A 408 3.97 -11.65 1.62
N LYS A 409 4.86 -12.45 2.23
CA LYS A 409 5.91 -11.99 3.17
C LYS A 409 6.84 -10.91 2.60
N ASN A 410 7.00 -10.86 1.29
CA ASN A 410 7.89 -9.92 0.61
C ASN A 410 7.26 -8.51 0.40
N PHE A 411 5.98 -8.34 0.66
CA PHE A 411 5.26 -7.05 0.52
C PHE A 411 5.08 -6.40 1.90
N ILE A 412 6.14 -5.80 2.41
CA ILE A 412 6.21 -5.14 3.72
C ILE A 412 5.54 -3.76 3.74
#